data_1ffc1ecdd5ce0c927db005130eb54a15
#
_entry.id   1ffc1ecdd5ce0c927db005130eb54a15
#
_cell.length_a   1.000
_cell.length_b   1.000
_cell.length_c   1.000
_cell.angle_alpha   90.00
_cell.angle_beta   90.00
_cell.angle_gamma   90.00
#
_symmetry.space_group_name_H-M   'P 1'
#
loop_
_entity.id
_entity.type
_entity.pdbx_description
1 polymer ?
#
loop_
_entity_poly.entity_id
_entity_poly.type
_entity_poly.pdbx_seq_one_letter_code
_entity_poly.pdbx_strand_id
1 'polypeptide(L)'
;MNKKVLIIGGHGRIGNSVAQDLATHTDAEIIVTSRNIQQTVASPLVFLSLDLDNREQLKQAIASVDLVIHCAGPFHYRDGRVLETCIELGVNYLDVSDHRSFYERVIKHREKAIAAGITAILNTGIFPGISNSMVKQGVEQFDSVDKIHLSYVVAGSGGAGLTVMRTTFLGLKNQFDAWIDGKWQKISPYTEREIIEFPQPYGKTGVYWFDVPETYTFADSFRAKTIVTKFGSIPDWYNHLTWITAHIFPSAWVESPKGIEFFSRVSYLMTSVTDRFSGIGVAMRAEITGEKQGKHTKYLATMTHENTAIAAGAGTGSIAELLLQGQLKQPGIYPIEQALPTDLFVAAMKSRNIEIIKE
;
A
#
# COMPACT_ATOMS: atom_id res chain seq x y z
N MET A 1 18.56 -21.83 -13.16
CA MET A 1 18.82 -21.46 -11.75
C MET A 1 17.52 -20.92 -11.19
N ASN A 2 17.17 -21.30 -9.96
CA ASN A 2 15.99 -20.72 -9.31
C ASN A 2 16.24 -19.23 -9.09
N LYS A 3 15.20 -18.43 -9.29
CA LYS A 3 15.23 -16.98 -9.01
C LYS A 3 15.35 -16.73 -7.52
N LYS A 4 16.06 -15.65 -7.12
CA LYS A 4 16.24 -15.26 -5.73
C LYS A 4 15.52 -13.95 -5.43
N VAL A 5 14.80 -13.91 -4.32
CA VAL A 5 14.04 -12.73 -3.88
C VAL A 5 14.50 -12.32 -2.49
N LEU A 6 14.88 -11.06 -2.32
CA LEU A 6 15.20 -10.45 -1.05
C LEU A 6 14.00 -9.63 -0.54
N ILE A 7 13.43 -10.03 0.60
CA ILE A 7 12.34 -9.29 1.23
C ILE A 7 12.88 -8.50 2.42
N ILE A 8 13.10 -7.22 2.23
CA ILE A 8 13.56 -6.30 3.27
C ILE A 8 12.42 -6.02 4.24
N GLY A 9 12.62 -6.35 5.52
CA GLY A 9 11.54 -6.34 6.51
C GLY A 9 10.63 -7.56 6.42
N GLY A 10 11.09 -8.63 5.80
CA GLY A 10 10.33 -9.88 5.59
C GLY A 10 9.92 -10.60 6.87
N HIS A 11 10.51 -10.27 8.00
CA HIS A 11 10.05 -10.76 9.31
C HIS A 11 8.89 -9.94 9.90
N GLY A 12 8.58 -8.76 9.36
CA GLY A 12 7.39 -7.97 9.70
C GLY A 12 6.11 -8.64 9.20
N ARG A 13 4.94 -8.25 9.73
CA ARG A 13 3.66 -8.90 9.38
C ARG A 13 3.36 -8.88 7.89
N ILE A 14 3.48 -7.72 7.23
CA ILE A 14 3.26 -7.61 5.77
C ILE A 14 4.35 -8.37 5.02
N GLY A 15 5.63 -8.15 5.35
CA GLY A 15 6.74 -8.84 4.68
C GLY A 15 6.69 -10.37 4.82
N ASN A 16 6.25 -10.88 5.98
CA ASN A 16 6.02 -12.32 6.15
C ASN A 16 4.86 -12.83 5.29
N SER A 17 3.78 -12.05 5.17
CA SER A 17 2.66 -12.41 4.28
C SER A 17 3.09 -12.44 2.80
N VAL A 18 3.95 -11.50 2.37
CA VAL A 18 4.58 -11.54 1.04
C VAL A 18 5.45 -12.79 0.86
N ALA A 19 6.25 -13.12 1.87
CA ALA A 19 7.11 -14.30 1.83
C ALA A 19 6.31 -15.61 1.71
N GLN A 20 5.21 -15.72 2.44
CA GLN A 20 4.32 -16.89 2.39
C GLN A 20 3.58 -16.98 1.05
N ASP A 21 3.10 -15.85 0.52
CA ASP A 21 2.46 -15.82 -0.80
C ASP A 21 3.43 -16.31 -1.89
N LEU A 22 4.66 -15.79 -1.91
CA LEU A 22 5.68 -16.21 -2.87
C LEU A 22 6.09 -17.67 -2.71
N ALA A 23 6.22 -18.16 -1.47
CA ALA A 23 6.53 -19.57 -1.21
C ALA A 23 5.43 -20.52 -1.71
N THR A 24 4.19 -20.04 -1.80
CA THR A 24 3.04 -20.81 -2.30
C THR A 24 2.93 -20.78 -3.82
N HIS A 25 3.30 -19.67 -4.46
CA HIS A 25 3.02 -19.44 -5.90
C HIS A 25 4.27 -19.46 -6.78
N THR A 26 5.48 -19.59 -6.20
CA THR A 26 6.74 -19.60 -6.96
C THR A 26 7.74 -20.63 -6.44
N ASP A 27 8.70 -21.02 -7.28
CA ASP A 27 9.86 -21.84 -6.90
C ASP A 27 11.09 -20.99 -6.53
N ALA A 28 10.90 -19.69 -6.25
CA ALA A 28 11.99 -18.78 -5.93
C ALA A 28 12.60 -19.06 -4.55
N GLU A 29 13.92 -18.89 -4.43
CA GLU A 29 14.59 -18.84 -3.13
C GLU A 29 14.25 -17.52 -2.45
N ILE A 30 13.59 -17.57 -1.29
CA ILE A 30 13.08 -16.39 -0.60
C ILE A 30 13.95 -16.09 0.62
N ILE A 31 14.61 -14.92 0.59
CA ILE A 31 15.46 -14.42 1.67
C ILE A 31 14.69 -13.31 2.41
N VAL A 32 14.38 -13.54 3.68
CA VAL A 32 13.70 -12.57 4.54
C VAL A 32 14.67 -11.90 5.49
N THR A 33 14.51 -10.58 5.68
CA THR A 33 15.43 -9.84 6.51
C THR A 33 14.79 -9.19 7.73
N SER A 34 15.60 -8.99 8.77
CA SER A 34 15.30 -8.20 9.96
C SER A 34 16.62 -7.66 10.54
N ARG A 35 16.52 -6.64 11.39
CA ARG A 35 17.69 -6.11 12.14
C ARG A 35 18.13 -7.01 13.28
N ASN A 36 17.27 -7.87 13.80
CA ASN A 36 17.58 -8.76 14.90
C ASN A 36 18.31 -10.02 14.41
N ILE A 37 19.45 -10.33 15.00
CA ILE A 37 20.37 -11.38 14.56
C ILE A 37 19.88 -12.80 14.88
N GLN A 38 18.94 -12.97 15.80
CA GLN A 38 18.52 -14.29 16.32
C GLN A 38 17.06 -14.60 15.98
N GLN A 39 16.75 -14.72 14.68
CA GLN A 39 15.41 -15.13 14.32
C GLN A 39 15.45 -16.38 13.45
N THR A 40 14.69 -17.37 13.88
CA THR A 40 14.43 -18.57 13.08
C THR A 40 13.22 -18.31 12.19
N VAL A 41 13.33 -18.68 10.93
CA VAL A 41 12.22 -18.69 9.97
C VAL A 41 11.89 -20.13 9.60
N ALA A 42 10.63 -20.39 9.32
CA ALA A 42 10.23 -21.71 8.86
C ALA A 42 10.73 -21.97 7.44
N SER A 43 11.18 -23.20 7.16
CA SER A 43 11.45 -23.63 5.78
C SER A 43 10.19 -23.39 4.90
N PRO A 44 10.32 -22.96 3.65
CA PRO A 44 11.56 -22.87 2.84
C PRO A 44 12.28 -21.50 2.89
N LEU A 45 11.96 -20.62 3.84
CA LEU A 45 12.52 -19.29 3.91
C LEU A 45 13.97 -19.29 4.44
N VAL A 46 14.80 -18.40 3.93
CA VAL A 46 16.17 -18.14 4.40
C VAL A 46 16.20 -16.83 5.16
N PHE A 47 16.81 -16.81 6.34
CA PHE A 47 16.94 -15.59 7.14
C PHE A 47 18.29 -14.91 6.91
N LEU A 48 18.26 -13.58 6.72
CA LEU A 48 19.46 -12.74 6.65
C LEU A 48 19.30 -11.54 7.59
N SER A 49 20.24 -11.34 8.52
CA SER A 49 20.30 -10.11 9.31
C SER A 49 20.80 -8.97 8.42
N LEU A 50 20.02 -7.87 8.35
CA LEU A 50 20.36 -6.73 7.52
C LEU A 50 20.00 -5.42 8.21
N ASP A 51 21.01 -4.55 8.36
CA ASP A 51 20.83 -3.16 8.73
C ASP A 51 20.89 -2.27 7.49
N LEU A 52 19.79 -1.56 7.19
CA LEU A 52 19.72 -0.65 6.04
C LEU A 52 20.66 0.55 6.13
N ASP A 53 21.14 0.88 7.33
CA ASP A 53 22.12 1.95 7.53
C ASP A 53 23.55 1.50 7.17
N ASN A 54 23.79 0.20 7.10
CA ASN A 54 25.05 -0.37 6.60
C ASN A 54 24.98 -0.56 5.07
N ARG A 55 25.53 0.40 4.33
CA ARG A 55 25.50 0.42 2.85
C ARG A 55 26.19 -0.78 2.21
N GLU A 56 27.29 -1.26 2.79
CA GLU A 56 28.02 -2.42 2.25
C GLU A 56 27.21 -3.70 2.40
N GLN A 57 26.61 -3.93 3.56
CA GLN A 57 25.72 -5.08 3.76
C GLN A 57 24.50 -5.02 2.81
N LEU A 58 23.90 -3.84 2.64
CA LEU A 58 22.77 -3.64 1.73
C LEU A 58 23.19 -3.99 0.29
N LYS A 59 24.33 -3.48 -0.17
CA LYS A 59 24.85 -3.73 -1.51
C LYS A 59 25.15 -5.21 -1.74
N GLN A 60 25.79 -5.87 -0.77
CA GLN A 60 26.07 -7.32 -0.84
C GLN A 60 24.79 -8.15 -0.89
N ALA A 61 23.79 -7.81 -0.07
CA ALA A 61 22.51 -8.52 -0.04
C ALA A 61 21.76 -8.38 -1.38
N ILE A 62 21.75 -7.19 -1.97
CA ILE A 62 21.05 -6.92 -3.24
C ILE A 62 21.79 -7.54 -4.43
N ALA A 63 23.12 -7.54 -4.44
CA ALA A 63 23.92 -8.07 -5.55
C ALA A 63 23.69 -9.57 -5.82
N SER A 64 23.14 -10.31 -4.87
CA SER A 64 22.97 -11.76 -4.92
C SER A 64 21.56 -12.21 -5.35
N VAL A 65 20.65 -11.27 -5.68
CA VAL A 65 19.23 -11.57 -5.92
C VAL A 65 18.73 -11.01 -7.25
N ASP A 66 17.62 -11.54 -7.75
CA ASP A 66 16.94 -11.09 -8.98
C ASP A 66 15.90 -10.01 -8.72
N LEU A 67 15.34 -9.97 -7.49
CA LEU A 67 14.27 -9.06 -7.10
C LEU A 67 14.42 -8.66 -5.64
N VAL A 68 14.22 -7.39 -5.36
CA VAL A 68 14.10 -6.83 -4.01
C VAL A 68 12.66 -6.40 -3.76
N ILE A 69 12.09 -6.80 -2.61
CA ILE A 69 10.79 -6.35 -2.13
C ILE A 69 10.99 -5.61 -0.80
N HIS A 70 10.70 -4.31 -0.80
CA HIS A 70 10.92 -3.46 0.36
C HIS A 70 9.64 -3.32 1.20
N CYS A 71 9.58 -4.03 2.34
CA CYS A 71 8.47 -4.00 3.31
C CYS A 71 8.85 -3.32 4.64
N ALA A 72 10.03 -2.69 4.75
CA ALA A 72 10.54 -2.12 5.99
C ALA A 72 10.13 -0.65 6.17
N GLY A 73 8.87 -0.39 6.52
CA GLY A 73 8.37 0.94 6.89
C GLY A 73 8.87 1.46 8.27
N PRO A 74 8.38 2.63 8.76
CA PRO A 74 7.50 3.58 8.05
C PRO A 74 8.22 4.26 6.88
N PHE A 75 7.56 4.34 5.74
CA PHE A 75 8.16 4.90 4.51
C PHE A 75 8.34 6.42 4.58
N HIS A 76 7.64 7.11 5.46
CA HIS A 76 7.89 8.52 5.75
C HIS A 76 9.39 8.80 6.06
N TYR A 77 10.04 7.89 6.77
CA TYR A 77 11.44 8.02 7.20
C TYR A 77 12.45 7.37 6.25
N ARG A 78 12.01 6.75 5.14
CA ARG A 78 12.91 6.11 4.18
C ARG A 78 13.41 7.10 3.12
N ASP A 79 14.69 7.03 2.79
CA ASP A 79 15.37 7.98 1.88
C ASP A 79 15.49 7.48 0.43
N GLY A 80 15.08 6.26 0.14
CA GLY A 80 15.17 5.68 -1.21
C GLY A 80 16.45 4.89 -1.49
N ARG A 81 17.40 4.81 -0.53
CA ARG A 81 18.70 4.13 -0.72
C ARG A 81 18.58 2.68 -1.22
N VAL A 82 17.53 1.96 -0.83
CA VAL A 82 17.30 0.58 -1.29
C VAL A 82 17.05 0.56 -2.79
N LEU A 83 16.15 1.41 -3.29
CA LEU A 83 15.89 1.52 -4.73
C LEU A 83 17.11 2.02 -5.50
N GLU A 84 17.82 3.01 -4.96
CA GLU A 84 19.06 3.52 -5.58
C GLU A 84 20.11 2.41 -5.74
N THR A 85 20.27 1.57 -4.72
CA THR A 85 21.17 0.41 -4.78
C THR A 85 20.69 -0.63 -5.80
N CYS A 86 19.37 -0.86 -5.91
CA CYS A 86 18.81 -1.72 -6.95
C CYS A 86 19.08 -1.19 -8.36
N ILE A 87 18.96 0.12 -8.58
CA ILE A 87 19.32 0.78 -9.85
C ILE A 87 20.82 0.59 -10.16
N GLU A 88 21.69 0.81 -9.17
CA GLU A 88 23.13 0.65 -9.33
C GLU A 88 23.52 -0.78 -9.76
N LEU A 89 22.83 -1.77 -9.21
CA LEU A 89 23.14 -3.19 -9.42
C LEU A 89 22.31 -3.87 -10.53
N GLY A 90 21.38 -3.16 -11.16
CA GLY A 90 20.54 -3.71 -12.21
C GLY A 90 19.49 -4.73 -11.69
N VAL A 91 19.03 -4.60 -10.45
CA VAL A 91 18.08 -5.51 -9.79
C VAL A 91 16.68 -4.91 -9.77
N ASN A 92 15.65 -5.69 -10.13
CA ASN A 92 14.26 -5.25 -10.07
C ASN A 92 13.81 -4.94 -8.64
N TYR A 93 12.83 -4.03 -8.50
CA TYR A 93 12.41 -3.53 -7.20
C TYR A 93 10.88 -3.45 -7.06
N LEU A 94 10.38 -3.85 -5.90
CA LEU A 94 8.99 -3.60 -5.44
C LEU A 94 8.99 -2.99 -4.05
N ASP A 95 7.95 -2.22 -3.72
CA ASP A 95 7.69 -1.81 -2.34
C ASP A 95 6.21 -1.78 -1.98
N VAL A 96 5.95 -1.78 -0.68
CA VAL A 96 4.63 -1.59 -0.08
C VAL A 96 4.50 -0.18 0.52
N SER A 97 5.12 0.82 -0.11
CA SER A 97 5.13 2.19 0.42
C SER A 97 3.72 2.76 0.51
N ASP A 98 3.45 3.39 1.66
CA ASP A 98 2.15 3.92 2.07
C ASP A 98 2.21 5.43 2.37
N HIS A 99 3.27 6.12 1.94
CA HIS A 99 3.46 7.54 2.22
C HIS A 99 3.96 8.30 0.99
N ARG A 100 3.23 9.37 0.62
CA ARG A 100 3.53 10.16 -0.59
C ARG A 100 4.94 10.72 -0.65
N SER A 101 5.51 11.15 0.51
CA SER A 101 6.86 11.72 0.51
C SER A 101 7.94 10.72 0.08
N PHE A 102 7.69 9.43 0.22
CA PHE A 102 8.56 8.41 -0.33
C PHE A 102 8.42 8.34 -1.86
N TYR A 103 7.20 8.31 -2.37
CA TYR A 103 6.94 8.36 -3.81
C TYR A 103 7.63 9.57 -4.47
N GLU A 104 7.43 10.78 -3.92
CA GLU A 104 8.06 12.01 -4.42
C GLU A 104 9.60 11.95 -4.40
N ARG A 105 10.20 11.27 -3.41
CA ARG A 105 11.65 11.10 -3.34
C ARG A 105 12.17 10.17 -4.41
N VAL A 106 11.52 9.05 -4.65
CA VAL A 106 12.06 7.97 -5.47
C VAL A 106 11.70 8.09 -6.94
N ILE A 107 10.57 8.70 -7.29
CA ILE A 107 10.13 8.85 -8.68
C ILE A 107 11.13 9.65 -9.53
N LYS A 108 11.92 10.51 -8.91
CA LYS A 108 12.99 11.31 -9.54
C LYS A 108 14.10 10.47 -10.15
N HIS A 109 14.22 9.21 -9.75
CA HIS A 109 15.22 8.29 -10.28
C HIS A 109 14.71 7.48 -11.49
N ARG A 110 13.51 7.77 -12.03
CA ARG A 110 12.91 7.04 -13.16
C ARG A 110 13.84 6.88 -14.34
N GLU A 111 14.49 7.95 -14.80
CA GLU A 111 15.41 7.91 -15.94
C GLU A 111 16.65 7.05 -15.68
N LYS A 112 17.15 7.05 -14.43
CA LYS A 112 18.25 6.16 -14.05
C LYS A 112 17.83 4.70 -14.05
N ALA A 113 16.61 4.38 -13.61
CA ALA A 113 16.05 3.04 -13.65
C ALA A 113 15.83 2.55 -15.10
N ILE A 114 15.38 3.45 -15.99
CA ILE A 114 15.28 3.16 -17.43
C ILE A 114 16.66 2.81 -18.00
N ALA A 115 17.68 3.63 -17.73
CA ALA A 115 19.03 3.41 -18.21
C ALA A 115 19.64 2.11 -17.65
N ALA A 116 19.32 1.74 -16.41
CA ALA A 116 19.74 0.48 -15.79
C ALA A 116 18.94 -0.74 -16.27
N GLY A 117 17.85 -0.54 -17.02
CA GLY A 117 17.00 -1.61 -17.54
C GLY A 117 16.15 -2.33 -16.48
N ILE A 118 16.01 -1.76 -15.27
CA ILE A 118 15.24 -2.36 -14.19
C ILE A 118 13.77 -1.93 -14.22
N THR A 119 12.89 -2.82 -13.80
CA THR A 119 11.50 -2.52 -13.50
C THR A 119 11.34 -2.31 -12.00
N ALA A 120 10.93 -1.11 -11.59
CA ALA A 120 10.62 -0.77 -10.21
C ALA A 120 9.15 -0.39 -10.08
N ILE A 121 8.38 -1.13 -9.28
CA ILE A 121 6.95 -0.87 -9.07
C ILE A 121 6.74 -0.50 -7.61
N LEU A 122 6.17 0.67 -7.41
CA LEU A 122 5.87 1.24 -6.09
C LEU A 122 4.44 0.93 -5.69
N ASN A 123 4.18 0.97 -4.38
CA ASN A 123 2.82 0.92 -3.86
C ASN A 123 2.08 -0.40 -4.20
N THR A 124 2.71 -1.55 -3.99
CA THR A 124 2.19 -2.86 -4.43
C THR A 124 1.36 -3.61 -3.39
N GLY A 125 1.08 -3.00 -2.23
CA GLY A 125 0.34 -3.62 -1.12
C GLY A 125 -1.16 -3.79 -1.38
N ILE A 126 -1.97 -3.29 -0.46
CA ILE A 126 -3.43 -3.34 -0.56
C ILE A 126 -4.03 -1.95 -0.81
N PHE A 127 -3.67 -0.96 -0.01
CA PHE A 127 -3.99 0.47 -0.18
C PHE A 127 -2.78 1.31 0.29
N PRO A 128 -1.94 1.73 -0.67
CA PRO A 128 -2.01 1.49 -2.13
C PRO A 128 -1.63 0.07 -2.55
N GLY A 129 -2.14 -0.32 -3.74
CA GLY A 129 -1.84 -1.60 -4.36
C GLY A 129 -3.05 -2.22 -5.06
N ILE A 130 -3.77 -3.12 -4.40
CA ILE A 130 -5.02 -3.69 -4.94
C ILE A 130 -6.04 -2.58 -5.22
N SER A 131 -6.14 -1.56 -4.34
CA SER A 131 -6.98 -0.37 -4.52
C SER A 131 -6.74 0.34 -5.85
N ASN A 132 -5.47 0.56 -6.20
CA ASN A 132 -5.06 1.23 -7.43
C ASN A 132 -5.51 0.45 -8.67
N SER A 133 -5.33 -0.86 -8.65
CA SER A 133 -5.71 -1.74 -9.75
C SER A 133 -7.23 -1.88 -9.89
N MET A 134 -7.97 -1.86 -8.78
CA MET A 134 -9.45 -1.78 -8.79
C MET A 134 -9.93 -0.48 -9.44
N VAL A 135 -9.32 0.65 -9.08
CA VAL A 135 -9.66 1.96 -9.67
C VAL A 135 -9.31 1.98 -11.16
N LYS A 136 -8.12 1.51 -11.56
CA LYS A 136 -7.73 1.40 -12.97
C LYS A 136 -8.75 0.61 -13.78
N GLN A 137 -9.18 -0.54 -13.28
CA GLN A 137 -10.18 -1.38 -13.93
C GLN A 137 -11.51 -0.65 -14.17
N GLY A 138 -11.89 0.23 -13.24
CA GLY A 138 -13.06 1.09 -13.39
C GLY A 138 -12.84 2.22 -14.40
N VAL A 139 -11.72 2.93 -14.28
CA VAL A 139 -11.36 4.05 -15.18
C VAL A 139 -11.33 3.62 -16.65
N GLU A 140 -10.81 2.43 -16.92
CA GLU A 140 -10.75 1.86 -18.29
C GLU A 140 -12.14 1.62 -18.94
N GLN A 141 -13.24 1.76 -18.17
CA GLN A 141 -14.60 1.63 -18.69
C GLN A 141 -15.16 2.94 -19.26
N PHE A 142 -14.47 4.07 -19.07
CA PHE A 142 -14.97 5.41 -19.39
C PHE A 142 -14.19 6.07 -20.50
N ASP A 143 -14.88 6.89 -21.29
CA ASP A 143 -14.26 7.77 -22.30
C ASP A 143 -13.67 9.02 -21.62
N SER A 144 -14.33 9.51 -20.54
CA SER A 144 -13.83 10.57 -19.65
C SER A 144 -14.28 10.34 -18.22
N VAL A 145 -13.40 10.66 -17.26
CA VAL A 145 -13.64 10.45 -15.82
C VAL A 145 -13.87 11.79 -15.13
N ASP A 146 -15.02 11.94 -14.49
CA ASP A 146 -15.32 13.11 -13.68
C ASP A 146 -14.79 12.96 -12.27
N LYS A 147 -15.10 11.82 -11.62
CA LYS A 147 -14.71 11.60 -10.23
C LYS A 147 -14.28 10.16 -9.98
N ILE A 148 -13.19 10.02 -9.26
CA ILE A 148 -12.75 8.78 -8.60
C ILE A 148 -12.99 8.96 -7.11
N HIS A 149 -13.76 8.05 -6.49
CA HIS A 149 -13.99 8.03 -5.04
C HIS A 149 -13.57 6.67 -4.49
N LEU A 150 -12.39 6.62 -3.90
CA LEU A 150 -11.86 5.44 -3.22
C LEU A 150 -12.09 5.58 -1.71
N SER A 151 -12.80 4.62 -1.13
CA SER A 151 -13.01 4.53 0.31
C SER A 151 -12.58 3.15 0.80
N TYR A 152 -11.94 3.10 1.97
CA TYR A 152 -11.61 1.84 2.61
C TYR A 152 -11.70 1.92 4.13
N VAL A 153 -11.98 0.79 4.74
CA VAL A 153 -12.05 0.65 6.19
C VAL A 153 -11.24 -0.57 6.64
N VAL A 154 -10.63 -0.44 7.80
CA VAL A 154 -9.85 -1.50 8.44
C VAL A 154 -10.48 -1.85 9.77
N ALA A 155 -10.72 -3.15 10.00
CA ALA A 155 -11.24 -3.66 11.25
C ALA A 155 -10.11 -3.92 12.25
N GLY A 156 -10.30 -3.50 13.50
CA GLY A 156 -9.34 -3.68 14.58
C GLY A 156 -7.93 -3.19 14.22
N SER A 157 -6.94 -4.04 14.44
CA SER A 157 -5.54 -3.76 14.06
C SER A 157 -5.25 -3.96 12.57
N GLY A 158 -6.20 -4.47 11.80
CA GLY A 158 -5.99 -4.88 10.41
C GLY A 158 -5.03 -6.06 10.24
N GLY A 159 -4.68 -6.75 11.33
CA GLY A 159 -3.58 -7.72 11.31
C GLY A 159 -2.21 -7.05 11.08
N ALA A 160 -2.17 -5.73 10.94
CA ALA A 160 -0.95 -4.95 10.74
C ALA A 160 -0.19 -4.73 12.06
N GLY A 161 1.07 -4.37 11.95
CA GLY A 161 1.91 -4.10 13.13
C GLY A 161 1.88 -2.64 13.57
N LEU A 162 2.60 -2.36 14.66
CA LEU A 162 2.76 -1.01 15.22
C LEU A 162 3.25 0.03 14.19
N THR A 163 3.98 -0.40 13.16
CA THR A 163 4.48 0.47 12.08
C THR A 163 3.33 1.15 11.33
N VAL A 164 2.26 0.41 11.01
CA VAL A 164 1.09 0.97 10.31
C VAL A 164 0.36 1.98 11.21
N MET A 165 0.25 1.71 12.51
CA MET A 165 -0.30 2.69 13.46
C MET A 165 0.52 3.99 13.45
N ARG A 166 1.85 3.90 13.39
CA ARG A 166 2.71 5.10 13.27
C ARG A 166 2.43 5.88 12.00
N THR A 167 2.29 5.21 10.86
CA THR A 167 1.94 5.87 9.58
C THR A 167 0.60 6.58 9.70
N THR A 168 -0.40 5.96 10.32
CA THR A 168 -1.72 6.57 10.53
C THR A 168 -1.59 7.89 11.31
N PHE A 169 -0.88 7.91 12.44
CA PHE A 169 -0.73 9.13 13.24
C PHE A 169 0.15 10.18 12.59
N LEU A 170 1.11 9.80 11.75
CA LEU A 170 1.89 10.74 10.93
C LEU A 170 1.02 11.50 9.92
N GLY A 171 -0.07 10.89 9.42
CA GLY A 171 -0.99 11.49 8.44
C GLY A 171 -2.11 12.34 9.04
N LEU A 172 -2.17 12.54 10.37
CA LEU A 172 -3.35 13.17 11.00
C LEU A 172 -3.30 14.70 11.15
N LYS A 173 -2.16 15.34 11.02
CA LYS A 173 -2.03 16.75 11.43
C LYS A 173 -1.82 17.72 10.29
N ASN A 174 -0.97 17.38 9.34
CA ASN A 174 -0.63 18.30 8.27
C ASN A 174 -1.69 18.28 7.19
N GLN A 175 -2.09 19.45 6.72
CA GLN A 175 -2.90 19.55 5.51
C GLN A 175 -2.15 18.91 4.35
N PHE A 176 -2.88 18.22 3.50
CA PHE A 176 -2.37 17.59 2.31
C PHE A 176 -3.09 18.10 1.06
N ASP A 177 -2.47 17.93 -0.10
CA ASP A 177 -3.08 18.32 -1.36
C ASP A 177 -3.98 17.21 -1.88
N ALA A 178 -5.23 17.53 -2.20
CA ALA A 178 -6.17 16.67 -2.90
C ALA A 178 -6.50 17.27 -4.27
N TRP A 179 -6.74 16.41 -5.25
CA TRP A 179 -7.07 16.81 -6.61
C TRP A 179 -8.58 16.99 -6.76
N ILE A 180 -9.06 18.25 -6.83
CA ILE A 180 -10.50 18.58 -6.85
C ILE A 180 -10.74 19.60 -7.96
N ASP A 181 -11.68 19.29 -8.85
CA ASP A 181 -12.07 20.14 -10.00
C ASP A 181 -10.87 20.57 -10.88
N GLY A 182 -9.96 19.63 -11.14
CA GLY A 182 -8.80 19.84 -11.99
C GLY A 182 -7.69 20.69 -11.36
N LYS A 183 -7.65 20.84 -10.05
CA LYS A 183 -6.62 21.60 -9.33
C LYS A 183 -6.31 21.01 -7.96
N TRP A 184 -5.09 21.26 -7.49
CA TRP A 184 -4.68 20.90 -6.13
C TRP A 184 -5.31 21.85 -5.10
N GLN A 185 -5.94 21.28 -4.08
CA GLN A 185 -6.56 22.00 -2.96
C GLN A 185 -6.09 21.43 -1.63
N LYS A 186 -5.85 22.30 -0.65
CA LYS A 186 -5.46 21.88 0.71
C LYS A 186 -6.65 21.33 1.48
N ILE A 187 -6.53 20.13 1.96
CA ILE A 187 -7.53 19.44 2.79
C ILE A 187 -6.92 19.11 4.14
N SER A 188 -7.70 19.30 5.20
CA SER A 188 -7.31 18.84 6.54
C SER A 188 -7.64 17.35 6.69
N PRO A 189 -6.73 16.54 7.24
CA PRO A 189 -6.99 15.14 7.46
C PRO A 189 -8.12 14.92 8.48
N TYR A 190 -8.79 13.79 8.34
CA TYR A 190 -9.89 13.36 9.20
C TYR A 190 -11.07 14.35 9.28
N THR A 191 -11.34 15.05 8.18
CA THR A 191 -12.50 15.95 7.98
C THR A 191 -13.51 15.35 7.01
N GLU A 192 -14.67 16.01 6.87
CA GLU A 192 -15.75 15.67 5.93
C GLU A 192 -16.16 14.20 6.00
N ARG A 193 -16.65 13.81 7.18
CA ARG A 193 -17.18 12.46 7.41
C ARG A 193 -18.28 12.10 6.42
N GLU A 194 -18.13 10.97 5.77
CA GLU A 194 -19.18 10.33 4.96
C GLU A 194 -19.51 8.96 5.51
N ILE A 195 -20.79 8.54 5.39
CA ILE A 195 -21.21 7.17 5.69
C ILE A 195 -21.19 6.40 4.38
N ILE A 196 -20.32 5.41 4.29
CA ILE A 196 -20.21 4.52 3.14
C ILE A 196 -20.72 3.13 3.52
N GLU A 197 -21.47 2.53 2.63
CA GLU A 197 -21.90 1.14 2.76
C GLU A 197 -20.88 0.22 2.09
N PHE A 198 -20.26 -0.62 2.90
CA PHE A 198 -19.33 -1.66 2.49
C PHE A 198 -20.03 -3.02 2.50
N PRO A 199 -19.52 -4.03 1.78
CA PRO A 199 -20.05 -5.40 1.88
C PRO A 199 -20.02 -5.94 3.31
N GLN A 200 -20.90 -6.90 3.60
CA GLN A 200 -20.86 -7.59 4.88
C GLN A 200 -19.50 -8.28 5.09
N PRO A 201 -18.96 -8.32 6.31
CA PRO A 201 -19.60 -7.95 7.59
C PRO A 201 -19.43 -6.46 7.99
N TYR A 202 -18.88 -5.60 7.14
CA TYR A 202 -18.45 -4.24 7.48
C TYR A 202 -19.59 -3.23 7.52
N GLY A 203 -20.58 -3.34 6.62
CA GLY A 203 -21.80 -2.52 6.61
C GLY A 203 -21.53 -1.02 6.48
N LYS A 204 -22.42 -0.21 7.11
CA LYS A 204 -22.34 1.26 7.07
C LYS A 204 -21.30 1.78 8.06
N THR A 205 -20.28 2.45 7.56
CA THR A 205 -19.14 2.95 8.37
C THR A 205 -18.76 4.36 7.96
N GLY A 206 -18.33 5.17 8.93
CA GLY A 206 -17.81 6.51 8.69
C GLY A 206 -16.42 6.48 8.08
N VAL A 207 -16.21 7.27 7.03
CA VAL A 207 -14.91 7.49 6.42
C VAL A 207 -14.61 8.99 6.33
N TYR A 208 -13.33 9.34 6.31
CA TYR A 208 -12.83 10.71 6.38
C TYR A 208 -11.71 10.91 5.37
N TRP A 209 -11.47 12.15 4.96
CA TRP A 209 -10.29 12.48 4.17
C TRP A 209 -9.02 12.00 4.86
N PHE A 210 -8.18 11.31 4.10
CA PHE A 210 -6.92 10.80 4.61
C PHE A 210 -5.81 10.93 3.55
N ASP A 211 -4.61 11.32 4.00
CA ASP A 211 -3.45 11.50 3.12
C ASP A 211 -2.87 10.14 2.74
N VAL A 212 -3.09 9.74 1.50
CA VAL A 212 -2.63 8.47 0.93
C VAL A 212 -1.97 8.69 -0.44
N PRO A 213 -1.03 7.84 -0.84
CA PRO A 213 -0.35 7.96 -2.12
C PRO A 213 -1.30 7.99 -3.33
N GLU A 214 -2.42 7.25 -3.28
CA GLU A 214 -3.41 7.17 -4.36
C GLU A 214 -3.92 8.54 -4.80
N THR A 215 -4.05 9.50 -3.87
CA THR A 215 -4.47 10.86 -4.23
C THR A 215 -3.54 11.49 -5.27
N TYR A 216 -2.24 11.23 -5.18
CA TYR A 216 -1.21 11.76 -6.08
C TYR A 216 -1.03 10.91 -7.31
N THR A 217 -0.87 9.60 -7.09
CA THR A 217 -0.59 8.69 -8.19
C THR A 217 -1.76 8.62 -9.17
N PHE A 218 -3.00 8.76 -8.69
CA PHE A 218 -4.19 8.81 -9.57
C PHE A 218 -4.26 10.11 -10.38
N ALA A 219 -3.85 11.25 -9.80
CA ALA A 219 -3.81 12.50 -10.53
C ALA A 219 -2.80 12.46 -11.70
N ASP A 220 -1.67 11.78 -11.47
CA ASP A 220 -0.66 11.56 -12.51
C ASP A 220 -1.05 10.46 -13.51
N SER A 221 -1.80 9.44 -13.05
CA SER A 221 -2.11 8.24 -13.86
C SER A 221 -3.42 8.38 -14.63
N PHE A 222 -4.41 9.09 -14.09
CA PHE A 222 -5.76 9.18 -14.62
C PHE A 222 -6.15 10.64 -14.87
N ARG A 223 -6.81 10.90 -15.98
CA ARG A 223 -7.31 12.24 -16.33
C ARG A 223 -8.68 12.50 -15.68
N ALA A 224 -8.77 12.30 -14.36
CA ALA A 224 -9.98 12.56 -13.60
C ALA A 224 -10.07 14.04 -13.20
N LYS A 225 -11.30 14.61 -13.13
CA LYS A 225 -11.51 15.98 -12.64
C LYS A 225 -11.36 16.06 -11.12
N THR A 226 -11.81 15.02 -10.41
CA THR A 226 -11.78 14.99 -8.93
C THR A 226 -11.37 13.60 -8.43
N ILE A 227 -10.48 13.57 -7.44
CA ILE A 227 -10.04 12.35 -6.76
C ILE A 227 -10.31 12.52 -5.27
N VAL A 228 -11.13 11.63 -4.73
CA VAL A 228 -11.48 11.56 -3.31
C VAL A 228 -10.95 10.26 -2.74
N THR A 229 -10.14 10.37 -1.70
CA THR A 229 -9.62 9.21 -0.96
C THR A 229 -10.02 9.33 0.50
N LYS A 230 -10.77 8.36 1.01
CA LYS A 230 -11.28 8.38 2.38
C LYS A 230 -10.98 7.07 3.10
N PHE A 231 -10.65 7.19 4.37
CA PHE A 231 -10.32 6.10 5.26
C PHE A 231 -11.21 6.10 6.51
N GLY A 232 -11.49 4.92 7.03
CA GLY A 232 -12.16 4.72 8.30
C GLY A 232 -11.71 3.47 9.03
N SER A 233 -12.10 3.35 10.28
CA SER A 233 -11.79 2.22 11.16
C SER A 233 -13.06 1.56 11.65
N ILE A 234 -13.01 0.26 11.91
CA ILE A 234 -14.09 -0.52 12.51
C ILE A 234 -13.60 -1.12 13.84
N PRO A 235 -14.33 -0.97 14.91
CA PRO A 235 -15.64 -0.28 15.06
C PRO A 235 -15.56 1.24 14.85
N ASP A 236 -16.67 1.86 14.42
CA ASP A 236 -16.74 3.31 14.06
C ASP A 236 -16.34 4.25 15.21
N TRP A 237 -16.41 3.84 16.47
CA TRP A 237 -15.96 4.63 17.60
C TRP A 237 -14.45 4.93 17.57
N TYR A 238 -13.63 4.11 16.91
CA TYR A 238 -12.22 4.43 16.66
C TYR A 238 -12.07 5.67 15.78
N ASN A 239 -12.97 5.89 14.86
CA ASN A 239 -13.00 7.09 14.04
C ASN A 239 -13.18 8.36 14.88
N HIS A 240 -14.04 8.30 15.90
CA HIS A 240 -14.23 9.44 16.82
C HIS A 240 -12.97 9.71 17.66
N LEU A 241 -12.29 8.67 18.16
CA LEU A 241 -11.03 8.82 18.89
C LEU A 241 -9.92 9.40 18.01
N THR A 242 -9.83 8.95 16.77
CA THR A 242 -8.87 9.46 15.79
C THR A 242 -9.18 10.92 15.44
N TRP A 243 -10.46 11.27 15.29
CA TRP A 243 -10.88 12.65 15.07
C TRP A 243 -10.49 13.57 16.24
N ILE A 244 -10.73 13.13 17.48
CA ILE A 244 -10.31 13.84 18.69
C ILE A 244 -8.80 14.05 18.68
N THR A 245 -8.02 13.02 18.35
CA THR A 245 -6.55 13.13 18.27
C THR A 245 -6.13 14.11 17.20
N ALA A 246 -6.79 14.11 16.04
CA ALA A 246 -6.46 14.98 14.93
C ALA A 246 -6.80 16.47 15.21
N HIS A 247 -7.89 16.77 15.94
CA HIS A 247 -8.42 18.12 16.01
C HIS A 247 -8.37 18.77 17.41
N ILE A 248 -8.35 17.99 18.49
CA ILE A 248 -8.42 18.51 19.85
C ILE A 248 -7.05 18.54 20.53
N PHE A 249 -6.22 17.49 20.33
CA PHE A 249 -4.90 17.49 20.94
C PHE A 249 -3.94 18.51 20.27
N PRO A 250 -3.04 19.16 21.06
CA PRO A 250 -2.07 20.11 20.51
C PRO A 250 -1.20 19.47 19.43
N SER A 251 -1.09 20.14 18.27
CA SER A 251 -0.30 19.65 17.12
C SER A 251 1.14 19.35 17.52
N ALA A 252 1.79 20.24 18.25
CA ALA A 252 3.16 20.06 18.71
C ALA A 252 3.39 18.77 19.50
N TRP A 253 2.36 18.25 20.20
CA TRP A 253 2.47 16.98 20.89
C TRP A 253 2.23 15.79 19.97
N VAL A 254 1.14 15.81 19.18
CA VAL A 254 0.78 14.71 18.27
C VAL A 254 1.86 14.47 17.21
N GLU A 255 2.48 15.54 16.70
CA GLU A 255 3.53 15.47 15.68
C GLU A 255 4.91 15.09 16.25
N SER A 256 5.06 15.20 17.57
CA SER A 256 6.34 14.85 18.20
C SER A 256 6.60 13.34 18.09
N PRO A 257 7.87 12.90 17.96
CA PRO A 257 8.20 11.48 17.95
C PRO A 257 7.66 10.71 19.17
N LYS A 258 7.60 11.36 20.34
CA LYS A 258 7.03 10.79 21.58
C LYS A 258 5.51 10.67 21.50
N GLY A 259 4.82 11.66 20.94
CA GLY A 259 3.37 11.64 20.77
C GLY A 259 2.94 10.58 19.76
N ILE A 260 3.59 10.53 18.59
CA ILE A 260 3.35 9.47 17.59
C ILE A 260 3.52 8.09 18.21
N GLU A 261 4.59 7.86 18.93
CA GLU A 261 4.85 6.58 19.59
C GLU A 261 3.78 6.26 20.65
N PHE A 262 3.40 7.23 21.48
CA PHE A 262 2.37 7.09 22.50
C PHE A 262 1.03 6.70 21.87
N PHE A 263 0.51 7.50 20.94
CA PHE A 263 -0.78 7.24 20.31
C PHE A 263 -0.77 5.93 19.54
N SER A 264 0.33 5.62 18.84
CA SER A 264 0.45 4.37 18.10
C SER A 264 0.42 3.15 19.01
N ARG A 265 1.10 3.19 20.15
CA ARG A 265 1.07 2.08 21.13
C ARG A 265 -0.28 1.92 21.81
N VAL A 266 -0.90 3.04 22.22
CA VAL A 266 -2.25 3.01 22.81
C VAL A 266 -3.24 2.45 21.82
N SER A 267 -3.25 2.96 20.58
CA SER A 267 -4.13 2.49 19.53
C SER A 267 -3.90 1.00 19.24
N TYR A 268 -2.65 0.57 19.14
CA TYR A 268 -2.31 -0.83 18.92
C TYR A 268 -2.80 -1.75 20.04
N LEU A 269 -2.65 -1.35 21.31
CA LEU A 269 -3.15 -2.11 22.46
C LEU A 269 -4.68 -2.17 22.44
N MET A 270 -5.36 -1.06 22.16
CA MET A 270 -6.82 -1.01 22.08
C MET A 270 -7.35 -1.91 20.98
N THR A 271 -6.78 -1.80 19.79
CA THR A 271 -7.21 -2.62 18.63
C THR A 271 -6.91 -4.09 18.86
N SER A 272 -5.79 -4.46 19.48
CA SER A 272 -5.47 -5.86 19.78
C SER A 272 -6.48 -6.53 20.73
N VAL A 273 -7.11 -5.76 21.60
CA VAL A 273 -8.20 -6.27 22.46
C VAL A 273 -9.50 -6.47 21.65
N THR A 274 -9.79 -5.56 20.72
CA THR A 274 -11.03 -5.63 19.92
C THR A 274 -10.91 -6.55 18.71
N ASP A 275 -9.71 -6.93 18.28
CA ASP A 275 -9.49 -7.85 17.14
C ASP A 275 -10.32 -9.15 17.26
N ARG A 276 -10.58 -9.59 18.49
CA ARG A 276 -11.40 -10.78 18.77
C ARG A 276 -12.89 -10.60 18.40
N PHE A 277 -13.36 -9.36 18.35
CA PHE A 277 -14.76 -9.02 18.11
C PHE A 277 -14.99 -8.37 16.76
N SER A 278 -14.09 -7.46 16.34
CA SER A 278 -14.18 -6.73 15.09
C SER A 278 -13.50 -7.43 13.91
N GLY A 279 -12.67 -8.44 14.20
CA GLY A 279 -11.78 -9.02 13.22
C GLY A 279 -10.59 -8.11 12.89
N ILE A 280 -9.81 -8.52 11.90
CA ILE A 280 -8.59 -7.82 11.42
C ILE A 280 -8.62 -7.64 9.90
N GLY A 281 -9.80 -7.54 9.34
CA GLY A 281 -10.01 -7.48 7.90
C GLY A 281 -10.08 -6.07 7.36
N VAL A 282 -10.38 -6.00 6.08
CA VAL A 282 -10.48 -4.78 5.30
C VAL A 282 -11.66 -4.85 4.35
N ALA A 283 -12.29 -3.71 4.10
CA ALA A 283 -13.20 -3.52 2.99
C ALA A 283 -12.78 -2.28 2.19
N MET A 284 -12.86 -2.39 0.87
CA MET A 284 -12.57 -1.30 -0.06
C MET A 284 -13.76 -1.11 -1.01
N ARG A 285 -13.99 0.15 -1.39
CA ARG A 285 -15.02 0.54 -2.34
C ARG A 285 -14.47 1.62 -3.25
N ALA A 286 -14.40 1.32 -4.54
CA ALA A 286 -14.02 2.25 -5.59
C ALA A 286 -15.28 2.62 -6.40
N GLU A 287 -15.63 3.90 -6.42
CA GLU A 287 -16.71 4.44 -7.23
C GLU A 287 -16.12 5.41 -8.24
N ILE A 288 -16.37 5.17 -9.51
CA ILE A 288 -15.93 6.01 -10.62
C ILE A 288 -17.17 6.53 -11.35
N THR A 289 -17.24 7.83 -11.60
CA THR A 289 -18.27 8.47 -12.40
C THR A 289 -17.65 9.21 -13.58
N GLY A 290 -18.36 9.24 -14.70
CA GLY A 290 -17.89 9.87 -15.91
C GLY A 290 -18.79 9.57 -17.11
N GLU A 291 -18.28 9.81 -18.31
CA GLU A 291 -18.98 9.54 -19.56
C GLU A 291 -18.50 8.26 -20.22
N LYS A 292 -19.45 7.47 -20.72
CA LYS A 292 -19.23 6.28 -21.53
C LYS A 292 -20.21 6.32 -22.70
N GLN A 293 -19.70 6.37 -23.92
CA GLN A 293 -20.50 6.44 -25.16
C GLN A 293 -21.53 7.60 -25.13
N GLY A 294 -21.09 8.78 -24.63
CA GLY A 294 -21.92 9.98 -24.50
C GLY A 294 -23.00 9.93 -23.42
N LYS A 295 -22.96 8.94 -22.51
CA LYS A 295 -23.86 8.82 -21.36
C LYS A 295 -23.12 8.93 -20.06
N HIS A 296 -23.63 9.75 -19.15
CA HIS A 296 -23.17 9.77 -17.77
C HIS A 296 -23.47 8.44 -17.10
N THR A 297 -22.45 7.81 -16.52
CA THR A 297 -22.60 6.50 -15.88
C THR A 297 -21.70 6.40 -14.66
N LYS A 298 -21.92 5.35 -13.89
CA LYS A 298 -21.18 5.01 -12.69
C LYS A 298 -20.68 3.57 -12.77
N TYR A 299 -19.47 3.36 -12.28
CA TYR A 299 -18.89 2.05 -12.02
C TYR A 299 -18.64 1.94 -10.51
N LEU A 300 -18.99 0.81 -9.94
CA LEU A 300 -18.73 0.48 -8.55
C LEU A 300 -18.00 -0.86 -8.47
N ALA A 301 -16.91 -0.89 -7.71
CA ALA A 301 -16.23 -2.12 -7.34
C ALA A 301 -15.99 -2.17 -5.85
N THR A 302 -16.19 -3.35 -5.27
CA THR A 302 -15.94 -3.61 -3.86
C THR A 302 -15.06 -4.83 -3.69
N MET A 303 -14.28 -4.84 -2.60
CA MET A 303 -13.44 -5.95 -2.19
C MET A 303 -13.44 -6.04 -0.67
N THR A 304 -13.50 -7.26 -0.16
CA THR A 304 -13.32 -7.54 1.27
C THR A 304 -12.30 -8.64 1.47
N HIS A 305 -11.58 -8.58 2.59
CA HIS A 305 -10.69 -9.65 3.01
C HIS A 305 -10.62 -9.71 4.55
N GLU A 306 -10.57 -10.91 5.10
CA GLU A 306 -10.60 -11.13 6.55
C GLU A 306 -9.30 -10.73 7.28
N ASN A 307 -8.21 -10.53 6.54
CA ASN A 307 -6.91 -10.14 7.10
C ASN A 307 -6.19 -9.19 6.13
N THR A 308 -6.01 -7.94 6.55
CA THR A 308 -5.39 -6.89 5.73
C THR A 308 -3.93 -7.21 5.38
N ALA A 309 -3.17 -7.80 6.32
CA ALA A 309 -1.76 -8.12 6.06
C ALA A 309 -1.61 -9.25 5.03
N ILE A 310 -2.51 -10.24 5.05
CA ILE A 310 -2.53 -11.32 4.04
C ILE A 310 -2.91 -10.75 2.68
N ALA A 311 -3.94 -9.91 2.60
CA ALA A 311 -4.33 -9.26 1.34
C ALA A 311 -3.19 -8.39 0.76
N ALA A 312 -2.46 -7.64 1.62
CA ALA A 312 -1.29 -6.87 1.19
C ALA A 312 -0.16 -7.78 0.69
N GLY A 313 0.03 -8.93 1.34
CA GLY A 313 0.96 -9.97 0.91
C GLY A 313 0.63 -10.53 -0.46
N ALA A 314 -0.64 -10.86 -0.68
CA ALA A 314 -1.16 -11.35 -1.96
C ALA A 314 -1.02 -10.31 -3.09
N GLY A 315 -1.32 -9.04 -2.80
CA GLY A 315 -1.10 -7.93 -3.75
C GLY A 315 0.35 -7.86 -4.21
N THR A 316 1.29 -7.72 -3.26
CA THR A 316 2.72 -7.59 -3.56
C THR A 316 3.30 -8.88 -4.15
N GLY A 317 2.95 -10.05 -3.59
CA GLY A 317 3.45 -11.34 -4.06
C GLY A 317 3.03 -11.64 -5.50
N SER A 318 1.81 -11.25 -5.89
CA SER A 318 1.34 -11.41 -7.28
C SER A 318 2.17 -10.61 -8.28
N ILE A 319 2.53 -9.39 -7.93
CA ILE A 319 3.39 -8.55 -8.78
C ILE A 319 4.81 -9.15 -8.89
N ALA A 320 5.31 -9.63 -7.75
CA ALA A 320 6.63 -10.28 -7.72
C ALA A 320 6.65 -11.54 -8.60
N GLU A 321 5.62 -12.38 -8.52
CA GLU A 321 5.46 -13.55 -9.39
C GLU A 321 5.49 -13.16 -10.87
N LEU A 322 4.69 -12.17 -11.29
CA LEU A 322 4.63 -11.69 -12.68
C LEU A 322 6.00 -11.14 -13.16
N LEU A 323 6.75 -10.45 -12.30
CA LEU A 323 8.11 -10.00 -12.62
C LEU A 323 9.09 -11.17 -12.79
N LEU A 324 9.04 -12.15 -11.87
CA LEU A 324 9.91 -13.33 -11.92
C LEU A 324 9.64 -14.20 -13.14
N GLN A 325 8.38 -14.28 -13.59
CA GLN A 325 7.95 -14.96 -14.81
C GLN A 325 8.22 -14.16 -16.09
N GLY A 326 8.69 -12.89 -15.98
CA GLY A 326 8.94 -12.01 -17.12
C GLY A 326 7.69 -11.47 -17.80
N GLN A 327 6.51 -11.59 -17.17
CA GLN A 327 5.23 -11.07 -17.69
C GLN A 327 5.08 -9.56 -17.46
N LEU A 328 5.80 -9.02 -16.48
CA LEU A 328 5.95 -7.57 -16.27
C LEU A 328 7.40 -7.19 -16.57
N LYS A 329 7.61 -6.39 -17.63
CA LYS A 329 8.92 -5.86 -17.98
C LYS A 329 8.74 -4.46 -18.54
N GLN A 330 8.89 -3.48 -17.67
CA GLN A 330 8.74 -2.06 -18.00
C GLN A 330 9.87 -1.28 -17.30
N PRO A 331 11.03 -1.11 -17.96
CA PRO A 331 12.14 -0.36 -17.35
C PRO A 331 11.72 1.04 -16.90
N GLY A 332 12.06 1.39 -15.66
CA GLY A 332 11.69 2.65 -15.03
C GLY A 332 11.10 2.47 -13.65
N ILE A 333 10.51 3.54 -13.10
CA ILE A 333 9.83 3.56 -11.80
C ILE A 333 8.38 3.97 -12.02
N TYR A 334 7.44 3.16 -11.54
CA TYR A 334 6.02 3.35 -11.78
C TYR A 334 5.20 3.04 -10.53
N PRO A 335 4.15 3.80 -10.22
CA PRO A 335 3.12 3.31 -9.32
C PRO A 335 2.39 2.14 -9.99
N ILE A 336 1.81 1.25 -9.18
CA ILE A 336 1.28 -0.02 -9.67
C ILE A 336 0.25 0.13 -10.80
N GLU A 337 -0.63 1.12 -10.75
CA GLU A 337 -1.65 1.36 -11.77
C GLU A 337 -1.08 1.71 -13.14
N GLN A 338 0.15 2.23 -13.20
CA GLN A 338 0.84 2.48 -14.47
C GLN A 338 1.56 1.24 -15.01
N ALA A 339 1.93 0.31 -14.13
CA ALA A 339 2.75 -0.85 -14.48
C ALA A 339 1.94 -2.13 -14.72
N LEU A 340 0.85 -2.35 -13.95
CA LEU A 340 0.11 -3.60 -13.97
C LEU A 340 -1.08 -3.54 -14.95
N PRO A 341 -1.10 -4.36 -16.03
CA PRO A 341 -2.26 -4.55 -16.88
C PRO A 341 -3.45 -5.15 -16.11
N THR A 342 -4.66 -4.71 -16.45
CA THR A 342 -5.88 -5.10 -15.75
C THR A 342 -6.20 -6.59 -15.88
N ASP A 343 -5.92 -7.21 -17.01
CA ASP A 343 -6.10 -8.65 -17.23
C ASP A 343 -5.18 -9.48 -16.32
N LEU A 344 -3.91 -9.09 -16.18
CA LEU A 344 -2.96 -9.72 -15.28
C LEU A 344 -3.38 -9.52 -13.81
N PHE A 345 -3.87 -8.32 -13.46
CA PHE A 345 -4.40 -8.07 -12.11
C PHE A 345 -5.57 -9.01 -11.78
N VAL A 346 -6.55 -9.11 -12.67
CA VAL A 346 -7.73 -9.97 -12.46
C VAL A 346 -7.32 -11.44 -12.32
N ALA A 347 -6.42 -11.93 -13.17
CA ALA A 347 -5.91 -13.28 -13.09
C ALA A 347 -5.16 -13.54 -11.76
N ALA A 348 -4.32 -12.60 -11.34
CA ALA A 348 -3.54 -12.67 -10.12
C ALA A 348 -4.42 -12.68 -8.85
N MET A 349 -5.46 -11.86 -8.80
CA MET A 349 -6.41 -11.86 -7.66
C MET A 349 -7.22 -13.15 -7.61
N LYS A 350 -7.66 -13.64 -8.76
CA LYS A 350 -8.39 -14.92 -8.85
C LYS A 350 -7.55 -16.10 -8.36
N SER A 351 -6.27 -16.17 -8.70
CA SER A 351 -5.37 -17.26 -8.25
C SER A 351 -5.15 -17.25 -6.73
N ARG A 352 -5.42 -16.12 -6.08
CA ARG A 352 -5.30 -15.91 -4.62
C ARG A 352 -6.64 -15.89 -3.89
N ASN A 353 -7.73 -16.27 -4.58
CA ASN A 353 -9.10 -16.25 -4.05
C ASN A 353 -9.52 -14.87 -3.50
N ILE A 354 -8.99 -13.79 -4.07
CA ILE A 354 -9.42 -12.43 -3.77
C ILE A 354 -10.46 -12.02 -4.82
N GLU A 355 -11.69 -11.85 -4.36
CA GLU A 355 -12.81 -11.47 -5.20
C GLU A 355 -13.01 -9.95 -5.24
N ILE A 356 -13.17 -9.42 -6.44
CA ILE A 356 -13.56 -8.02 -6.67
C ILE A 356 -14.94 -8.05 -7.31
N ILE A 357 -15.93 -7.62 -6.54
CA ILE A 357 -17.34 -7.55 -6.95
C ILE A 357 -17.55 -6.24 -7.69
N LYS A 358 -18.19 -6.28 -8.84
CA LYS A 358 -18.49 -5.14 -9.72
C LYS A 358 -19.99 -4.96 -9.86
N GLU A 359 -20.46 -3.72 -9.81
CA GLU A 359 -21.85 -3.31 -9.96
C GLU A 359 -21.99 -2.19 -11.00
#